data_c7f7124eadeb7c8d9b985da2379e55c2
#
_entry.id   c7f7124eadeb7c8d9b985da2379e55c2
#
_cell.length_a   1.000
_cell.length_b   1.000
_cell.length_c   1.000
_cell.angle_alpha   90.00
_cell.angle_beta   90.00
_cell.angle_gamma   90.00
#
_symmetry.space_group_name_H-M   'P 1'
#
loop_
_entity.id
_entity.type
_entity.pdbx_description
1 polymer ?
#
loop_
_entity_poly.entity_id
_entity_poly.type
_entity_poly.pdbx_seq_one_letter_code
_entity_poly.pdbx_strand_id
1 'polypeptide(L)'
;MDGITLSFADARPVLAPGALEEQVRAAAPLLAEAAAGEERYRDNLGWHSVDEAAGPERVDFLLEQAARVRADADAFVVIGIGGSNQASRAAVKALRPEGGPAILWAGNTISACEMARTLRELDGYQSIYIDCIAKNFETLEPGIAFRVLRQYLERRYGAEGAAKRIFATGTPGSTLHQLCLDQGYTFLTFPETIGGRYSVGSDVGLFPMAVAGVDIRALV
;
A
#
# COMPACT_ATOMS: atom_id res chain seq x y z
N MET A 1 -8.75 7.76 -23.25
CA MET A 1 -7.46 8.20 -22.66
C MET A 1 -6.40 8.03 -23.73
N ASP A 2 -5.67 9.08 -24.02
CA ASP A 2 -4.50 8.96 -24.88
C ASP A 2 -3.47 8.12 -24.14
N GLY A 3 -3.06 7.01 -24.74
CA GLY A 3 -2.14 6.06 -24.10
C GLY A 3 -0.75 6.67 -23.89
N ILE A 4 0.03 6.06 -23.01
CA ILE A 4 1.43 6.42 -22.79
C ILE A 4 2.21 6.08 -24.06
N THR A 5 2.91 7.06 -24.63
CA THR A 5 3.79 6.87 -25.78
C THR A 5 5.24 6.83 -25.32
N LEU A 6 5.95 5.76 -25.68
CA LEU A 6 7.38 5.62 -25.41
C LEU A 6 8.18 6.05 -26.66
N SER A 7 9.05 7.05 -26.51
CA SER A 7 9.94 7.53 -27.57
C SER A 7 11.38 7.17 -27.29
N PHE A 8 12.07 6.60 -28.27
CA PHE A 8 13.51 6.32 -28.24
C PHE A 8 14.33 7.33 -29.07
N ALA A 9 13.71 8.44 -29.51
CA ALA A 9 14.36 9.41 -30.39
C ALA A 9 15.70 9.92 -29.84
N ASP A 10 15.74 10.23 -28.53
CA ASP A 10 16.93 10.77 -27.87
C ASP A 10 17.98 9.69 -27.55
N ALA A 11 17.56 8.44 -27.41
CA ALA A 11 18.47 7.31 -27.15
C ALA A 11 19.12 6.78 -28.44
N ARG A 12 18.43 6.81 -29.59
CA ARG A 12 18.93 6.27 -30.85
C ARG A 12 20.30 6.77 -31.28
N PRO A 13 20.67 8.07 -31.14
CA PRO A 13 21.98 8.56 -31.56
C PRO A 13 23.15 7.99 -30.76
N VAL A 14 22.93 7.47 -29.55
CA VAL A 14 23.97 6.91 -28.67
C VAL A 14 24.00 5.38 -28.66
N LEU A 15 23.04 4.75 -29.34
CA LEU A 15 22.98 3.29 -29.49
C LEU A 15 23.68 2.85 -30.79
N ALA A 16 24.30 1.70 -30.78
CA ALA A 16 24.80 1.07 -31.99
C ALA A 16 23.61 0.79 -32.95
N PRO A 17 23.82 0.90 -34.29
CA PRO A 17 22.79 0.58 -35.24
C PRO A 17 22.20 -0.82 -35.01
N GLY A 18 20.90 -0.93 -34.92
CA GLY A 18 20.18 -2.19 -34.71
C GLY A 18 20.15 -2.71 -33.27
N ALA A 19 20.84 -2.06 -32.32
CA ALA A 19 20.92 -2.53 -30.92
C ALA A 19 19.55 -2.58 -30.23
N LEU A 20 18.69 -1.60 -30.48
CA LEU A 20 17.35 -1.57 -29.91
C LEU A 20 16.50 -2.73 -30.42
N GLU A 21 16.50 -2.94 -31.73
CA GLU A 21 15.77 -4.00 -32.41
C GLU A 21 16.26 -5.41 -32.01
N GLU A 22 17.55 -5.53 -31.75
CA GLU A 22 18.15 -6.77 -31.22
C GLU A 22 17.67 -7.05 -29.79
N GLN A 23 17.69 -6.06 -28.91
CA GLN A 23 17.21 -6.21 -27.54
C GLN A 23 15.70 -6.51 -27.47
N VAL A 24 14.90 -5.88 -28.30
CA VAL A 24 13.45 -6.17 -28.39
C VAL A 24 13.23 -7.63 -28.82
N ARG A 25 13.97 -8.12 -29.81
CA ARG A 25 13.88 -9.53 -30.23
C ARG A 25 14.34 -10.50 -29.13
N ALA A 26 15.41 -10.17 -28.42
CA ALA A 26 15.91 -10.99 -27.32
C ALA A 26 14.94 -11.02 -26.11
N ALA A 27 14.18 -9.94 -25.88
CA ALA A 27 13.20 -9.87 -24.78
C ALA A 27 11.88 -10.59 -25.10
N ALA A 28 11.53 -10.78 -26.37
CA ALA A 28 10.23 -11.37 -26.75
C ALA A 28 9.97 -12.77 -26.17
N PRO A 29 10.94 -13.72 -26.14
CA PRO A 29 10.75 -15.02 -25.47
C PRO A 29 10.50 -14.89 -23.98
N LEU A 30 11.19 -13.96 -23.30
CA LEU A 30 11.03 -13.73 -21.86
C LEU A 30 9.65 -13.20 -21.51
N LEU A 31 9.09 -12.34 -22.36
CA LEU A 31 7.72 -11.85 -22.21
C LEU A 31 6.69 -12.98 -22.43
N ALA A 32 6.95 -13.89 -23.39
CA ALA A 32 6.09 -15.04 -23.62
C ALA A 32 6.10 -16.01 -22.43
N GLU A 33 7.27 -16.29 -21.85
CA GLU A 33 7.44 -17.11 -20.65
C GLU A 33 6.72 -16.49 -19.43
N ALA A 34 6.86 -15.17 -19.25
CA ALA A 34 6.18 -14.43 -18.20
C ALA A 34 4.66 -14.47 -18.36
N ALA A 35 4.14 -14.27 -19.59
CA ALA A 35 2.72 -14.35 -19.91
C ALA A 35 2.16 -15.77 -19.75
N ALA A 36 2.98 -16.80 -19.96
CA ALA A 36 2.60 -18.19 -19.72
C ALA A 36 2.57 -18.57 -18.22
N GLY A 37 3.01 -17.68 -17.33
CA GLY A 37 3.02 -17.91 -15.88
C GLY A 37 4.03 -18.97 -15.44
N GLU A 38 5.19 -19.05 -16.14
CA GLU A 38 6.24 -19.99 -15.75
C GLU A 38 6.66 -19.81 -14.29
N GLU A 39 7.04 -20.90 -13.62
CA GLU A 39 7.30 -21.00 -12.18
C GLU A 39 8.26 -19.90 -11.66
N ARG A 40 9.31 -19.60 -12.42
CA ARG A 40 10.30 -18.55 -12.06
C ARG A 40 9.72 -17.13 -11.96
N TYR A 41 8.54 -16.90 -12.53
CA TYR A 41 7.87 -15.58 -12.52
C TYR A 41 6.67 -15.53 -11.59
N ARG A 42 6.08 -16.68 -11.25
CA ARG A 42 4.81 -16.81 -10.52
C ARG A 42 4.77 -15.99 -9.24
N ASP A 43 5.85 -16.01 -8.47
CA ASP A 43 5.90 -15.38 -7.15
C ASP A 43 6.15 -13.87 -7.17
N ASN A 44 6.36 -13.27 -8.35
CA ASN A 44 6.79 -11.88 -8.45
C ASN A 44 6.03 -11.04 -9.48
N LEU A 45 5.19 -11.62 -10.32
CA LEU A 45 4.50 -10.93 -11.42
C LEU A 45 2.99 -10.72 -11.19
N GLY A 46 2.47 -10.97 -9.99
CA GLY A 46 1.06 -10.71 -9.68
C GLY A 46 0.62 -9.25 -9.90
N TRP A 47 1.56 -8.31 -9.93
CA TRP A 47 1.30 -6.92 -10.28
C TRP A 47 0.90 -6.71 -11.76
N HIS A 48 1.17 -7.67 -12.62
CA HIS A 48 0.82 -7.64 -14.04
C HIS A 48 -0.69 -7.94 -14.25
N SER A 49 -1.31 -8.63 -13.29
CA SER A 49 -2.73 -8.96 -13.28
C SER A 49 -3.45 -8.13 -12.20
N VAL A 50 -3.50 -6.80 -12.40
CA VAL A 50 -4.13 -5.87 -11.43
C VAL A 50 -5.59 -6.20 -11.21
N ASP A 51 -6.31 -6.66 -12.23
CA ASP A 51 -7.69 -7.11 -12.19
C ASP A 51 -7.93 -8.28 -11.21
N GLU A 52 -6.94 -9.13 -10.97
CA GLU A 52 -7.01 -10.18 -9.94
C GLU A 52 -6.87 -9.61 -8.51
N ALA A 53 -5.98 -8.62 -8.33
CA ALA A 53 -5.69 -8.01 -7.03
C ALA A 53 -6.68 -6.90 -6.66
N ALA A 54 -7.27 -6.24 -7.66
CA ALA A 54 -8.13 -5.06 -7.54
C ALA A 54 -9.37 -5.14 -8.45
N GLY A 55 -9.97 -6.33 -8.55
CA GLY A 55 -11.24 -6.51 -9.26
C GLY A 55 -12.39 -5.69 -8.64
N PRO A 56 -13.50 -5.50 -9.38
CA PRO A 56 -14.59 -4.60 -8.97
C PRO A 56 -15.10 -4.85 -7.54
N GLU A 57 -15.30 -6.10 -7.17
CA GLU A 57 -15.78 -6.48 -5.82
C GLU A 57 -14.77 -6.09 -4.73
N ARG A 58 -13.47 -6.24 -5.02
CA ARG A 58 -12.41 -5.85 -4.07
C ARG A 58 -12.34 -4.33 -3.91
N VAL A 59 -12.44 -3.61 -5.00
CA VAL A 59 -12.50 -2.14 -5.00
C VAL A 59 -13.72 -1.64 -4.24
N ASP A 60 -14.89 -2.25 -4.43
CA ASP A 60 -16.11 -1.93 -3.68
C ASP A 60 -15.92 -2.14 -2.18
N PHE A 61 -15.35 -3.28 -1.77
CA PHE A 61 -15.02 -3.55 -0.38
C PHE A 61 -14.08 -2.50 0.22
N LEU A 62 -13.00 -2.15 -0.49
CA LEU A 62 -12.05 -1.13 -0.02
C LEU A 62 -12.71 0.25 0.13
N LEU A 63 -13.58 0.62 -0.81
CA LEU A 63 -14.33 1.89 -0.76
C LEU A 63 -15.31 1.90 0.42
N GLU A 64 -15.99 0.79 0.72
CA GLU A 64 -16.85 0.67 1.90
C GLU A 64 -16.05 0.87 3.19
N GLN A 65 -14.91 0.17 3.33
CA GLN A 65 -14.05 0.33 4.51
C GLN A 65 -13.49 1.77 4.61
N ALA A 66 -13.07 2.35 3.49
CA ALA A 66 -12.59 3.72 3.44
C ALA A 66 -13.68 4.74 3.80
N ALA A 67 -14.91 4.53 3.35
CA ALA A 67 -16.05 5.39 3.69
C ALA A 67 -16.33 5.37 5.20
N ARG A 68 -16.25 4.20 5.84
CA ARG A 68 -16.36 4.06 7.31
C ARG A 68 -15.29 4.87 8.03
N VAL A 69 -14.04 4.77 7.60
CA VAL A 69 -12.93 5.54 8.18
C VAL A 69 -13.15 7.03 7.97
N ARG A 70 -13.48 7.46 6.76
CA ARG A 70 -13.67 8.86 6.41
C ARG A 70 -14.84 9.54 7.14
N ALA A 71 -15.85 8.77 7.55
CA ALA A 71 -17.00 9.29 8.29
C ALA A 71 -16.67 9.61 9.76
N ASP A 72 -15.64 9.00 10.34
CA ASP A 72 -15.29 9.13 11.77
C ASP A 72 -13.89 9.71 12.01
N ALA A 73 -12.92 9.47 11.12
CA ALA A 73 -11.53 9.79 11.36
C ALA A 73 -11.20 11.28 11.15
N ASP A 74 -10.50 11.88 12.09
CA ASP A 74 -9.77 13.13 11.91
C ASP A 74 -8.38 12.88 11.30
N ALA A 75 -7.75 11.75 11.67
CA ALA A 75 -6.44 11.34 11.17
C ALA A 75 -6.40 9.84 10.85
N PHE A 76 -5.65 9.50 9.80
CA PHE A 76 -5.35 8.15 9.38
C PHE A 76 -3.84 7.98 9.20
N VAL A 77 -3.24 7.04 9.93
CA VAL A 77 -1.79 6.80 9.88
C VAL A 77 -1.48 5.54 9.08
N VAL A 78 -0.76 5.71 8.00
CA VAL A 78 -0.22 4.61 7.20
C VAL A 78 1.15 4.22 7.75
N ILE A 79 1.24 2.99 8.26
CA ILE A 79 2.47 2.44 8.83
C ILE A 79 3.07 1.47 7.80
N GLY A 80 4.23 1.78 7.26
CA GLY A 80 4.89 0.94 6.27
C GLY A 80 6.22 1.50 5.81
N ILE A 81 6.99 0.70 5.06
CA ILE A 81 8.28 1.10 4.51
C ILE A 81 8.35 0.75 3.02
N GLY A 82 9.16 1.48 2.26
CA GLY A 82 9.38 1.23 0.83
C GLY A 82 8.08 1.32 0.03
N GLY A 83 7.76 0.30 -0.75
CA GLY A 83 6.57 0.24 -1.59
C GLY A 83 5.26 0.30 -0.81
N SER A 84 5.23 -0.22 0.42
CA SER A 84 4.07 -0.14 1.32
C SER A 84 3.74 1.27 1.81
N ASN A 85 4.59 2.25 1.52
CA ASN A 85 4.42 3.63 1.94
C ASN A 85 4.53 4.61 0.75
N GLN A 86 5.61 4.52 -0.03
CA GLN A 86 5.99 5.60 -0.95
C GLN A 86 5.04 5.75 -2.15
N ALA A 87 4.52 4.64 -2.69
CA ALA A 87 3.68 4.71 -3.88
C ALA A 87 2.31 5.33 -3.56
N SER A 88 1.63 4.86 -2.51
CA SER A 88 0.37 5.45 -2.05
C SER A 88 0.56 6.90 -1.57
N ARG A 89 1.69 7.19 -0.90
CA ARG A 89 2.03 8.57 -0.50
C ARG A 89 2.21 9.51 -1.69
N ALA A 90 2.85 9.06 -2.76
CA ALA A 90 2.99 9.83 -3.99
C ALA A 90 1.64 10.11 -4.65
N ALA A 91 0.81 9.07 -4.80
CA ALA A 91 -0.54 9.18 -5.37
C ALA A 91 -1.44 10.10 -4.53
N VAL A 92 -1.44 9.96 -3.20
CA VAL A 92 -2.20 10.84 -2.29
C VAL A 92 -1.75 12.30 -2.44
N LYS A 93 -0.44 12.56 -2.51
CA LYS A 93 0.06 13.93 -2.73
C LYS A 93 -0.35 14.54 -4.06
N ALA A 94 -0.45 13.73 -5.10
CA ALA A 94 -0.78 14.19 -6.45
C ALA A 94 -2.29 14.32 -6.70
N LEU A 95 -3.10 13.44 -6.13
CA LEU A 95 -4.49 13.21 -6.55
C LEU A 95 -5.53 13.45 -5.45
N ARG A 96 -5.12 13.64 -4.20
CA ARG A 96 -6.06 13.80 -3.09
C ARG A 96 -6.92 15.05 -3.28
N PRO A 97 -8.25 14.94 -3.22
CA PRO A 97 -9.15 16.09 -3.17
C PRO A 97 -9.03 16.84 -1.84
N GLU A 98 -9.58 18.02 -1.77
CA GLU A 98 -9.68 18.77 -0.51
C GLU A 98 -10.62 18.04 0.49
N GLY A 99 -10.30 18.18 1.76
CA GLY A 99 -11.08 17.59 2.86
C GLY A 99 -10.69 16.15 3.22
N GLY A 100 -11.50 15.53 4.10
CA GLY A 100 -11.24 14.20 4.68
C GLY A 100 -10.16 14.20 5.77
N PRO A 101 -9.83 13.01 6.33
CA PRO A 101 -8.91 12.88 7.45
C PRO A 101 -7.49 13.30 7.08
N ALA A 102 -6.72 13.83 8.00
CA ALA A 102 -5.28 14.02 7.81
C ALA A 102 -4.60 12.67 7.56
N ILE A 103 -3.77 12.56 6.51
CA ILE A 103 -3.02 11.34 6.21
C ILE A 103 -1.58 11.49 6.69
N LEU A 104 -1.22 10.72 7.71
CA LEU A 104 0.12 10.69 8.30
C LEU A 104 0.84 9.41 7.88
N TRP A 105 2.17 9.44 7.94
CA TRP A 105 3.04 8.37 7.48
C TRP A 105 4.04 8.01 8.57
N ALA A 106 4.09 6.74 8.97
CA ALA A 106 4.98 6.21 9.99
C ALA A 106 5.63 4.89 9.54
N GLY A 107 6.58 4.38 10.32
CA GLY A 107 7.18 3.05 10.08
C GLY A 107 8.20 3.01 8.94
N ASN A 108 8.69 4.14 8.48
CA ASN A 108 9.77 4.25 7.50
C ASN A 108 11.14 4.56 8.14
N THR A 109 11.19 4.62 9.45
CA THR A 109 12.40 4.86 10.24
C THR A 109 12.21 4.32 11.67
N ILE A 110 13.32 4.01 12.35
CA ILE A 110 13.35 3.66 13.78
C ILE A 110 13.66 4.87 14.66
N SER A 111 13.64 6.08 14.12
CA SER A 111 13.95 7.31 14.86
C SER A 111 12.93 7.58 15.96
N ALA A 112 13.39 7.58 17.19
CA ALA A 112 12.56 7.97 18.35
C ALA A 112 12.07 9.42 18.27
N CYS A 113 12.86 10.32 17.67
CA CYS A 113 12.46 11.72 17.47
C CYS A 113 11.30 11.86 16.48
N GLU A 114 11.33 11.11 15.37
CA GLU A 114 10.22 11.09 14.40
C GLU A 114 8.96 10.49 15.02
N MET A 115 9.08 9.37 15.75
CA MET A 115 7.95 8.78 16.45
C MET A 115 7.34 9.74 17.48
N ALA A 116 8.18 10.41 18.28
CA ALA A 116 7.71 11.41 19.23
C ALA A 116 7.04 12.62 18.57
N ARG A 117 7.47 13.01 17.35
CA ARG A 117 6.80 14.04 16.54
C ARG A 117 5.42 13.56 16.10
N THR A 118 5.34 12.34 15.55
CA THR A 118 4.07 11.73 15.14
C THR A 118 3.08 11.65 16.29
N LEU A 119 3.50 11.19 17.47
CA LEU A 119 2.63 11.12 18.64
C LEU A 119 2.11 12.50 19.08
N ARG A 120 2.96 13.51 19.12
CA ARG A 120 2.54 14.89 19.43
C ARG A 120 1.56 15.46 18.41
N GLU A 121 1.74 15.15 17.13
CA GLU A 121 0.81 15.55 16.08
C GLU A 121 -0.54 14.85 16.27
N LEU A 122 -0.53 13.56 16.62
CA LEU A 122 -1.74 12.78 16.89
C LEU A 122 -2.53 13.27 18.11
N ASP A 123 -1.88 13.88 19.09
CA ASP A 123 -2.56 14.48 20.24
C ASP A 123 -3.55 15.60 19.85
N GLY A 124 -3.36 16.21 18.68
CA GLY A 124 -4.25 17.23 18.12
C GLY A 124 -5.56 16.70 17.50
N TYR A 125 -5.70 15.39 17.29
CA TYR A 125 -6.86 14.76 16.66
C TYR A 125 -7.71 13.99 17.68
N GLN A 126 -9.03 13.95 17.48
CA GLN A 126 -9.93 13.23 18.37
C GLN A 126 -10.14 11.77 17.95
N SER A 127 -10.31 11.52 16.65
CA SER A 127 -10.54 10.19 16.09
C SER A 127 -9.40 9.78 15.15
N ILE A 128 -8.65 8.74 15.54
CA ILE A 128 -7.43 8.31 14.86
C ILE A 128 -7.59 6.85 14.45
N TYR A 129 -7.28 6.57 13.20
CA TYR A 129 -7.20 5.22 12.64
C TYR A 129 -5.79 4.95 12.14
N ILE A 130 -5.39 3.67 12.13
CA ILE A 130 -4.10 3.24 11.58
C ILE A 130 -4.26 2.06 10.64
N ASP A 131 -3.39 1.95 9.63
CA ASP A 131 -3.18 0.76 8.82
C ASP A 131 -1.72 0.33 8.89
N CYS A 132 -1.48 -0.88 9.40
CA CYS A 132 -0.16 -1.50 9.44
C CYS A 132 0.06 -2.34 8.20
N ILE A 133 0.86 -1.84 7.28
CA ILE A 133 1.17 -2.51 6.02
C ILE A 133 2.51 -3.23 6.12
N ALA A 134 2.46 -4.56 6.25
CA ALA A 134 3.66 -5.38 6.37
C ALA A 134 3.42 -6.78 5.80
N LYS A 135 4.10 -7.13 4.70
CA LYS A 135 3.91 -8.41 3.99
C LYS A 135 3.98 -9.60 4.95
N ASN A 136 5.08 -9.75 5.70
CA ASN A 136 5.29 -10.86 6.64
C ASN A 136 5.41 -10.41 8.10
N PHE A 137 5.30 -9.11 8.39
CA PHE A 137 5.48 -8.51 9.72
C PHE A 137 6.86 -8.76 10.37
N GLU A 138 7.86 -9.02 9.54
CA GLU A 138 9.26 -9.26 9.97
C GLU A 138 10.12 -8.00 9.90
N THR A 139 9.68 -6.98 9.15
CA THR A 139 10.43 -5.73 8.99
C THR A 139 10.37 -4.92 10.29
N LEU A 140 11.53 -4.49 10.75
CA LEU A 140 11.72 -3.88 12.07
C LEU A 140 10.98 -2.54 12.21
N GLU A 141 11.11 -1.65 11.22
CA GLU A 141 10.61 -0.28 11.29
C GLU A 141 9.08 -0.21 11.40
N PRO A 142 8.29 -0.83 10.51
CA PRO A 142 6.83 -0.85 10.68
C PRO A 142 6.40 -1.65 11.91
N GLY A 143 7.15 -2.71 12.28
CA GLY A 143 6.87 -3.51 13.47
C GLY A 143 6.99 -2.72 14.76
N ILE A 144 8.03 -1.86 14.91
CA ILE A 144 8.20 -0.96 16.05
C ILE A 144 7.11 0.11 16.04
N ALA A 145 6.91 0.78 14.89
CA ALA A 145 5.93 1.85 14.76
C ALA A 145 4.52 1.36 15.10
N PHE A 146 4.15 0.17 14.60
CA PHE A 146 2.84 -0.42 14.91
C PHE A 146 2.66 -0.69 16.41
N ARG A 147 3.66 -1.27 17.10
CA ARG A 147 3.57 -1.53 18.54
C ARG A 147 3.37 -0.25 19.34
N VAL A 148 4.09 0.81 19.01
CA VAL A 148 3.97 2.11 19.67
C VAL A 148 2.60 2.74 19.41
N LEU A 149 2.17 2.79 18.15
CA LEU A 149 0.89 3.42 17.77
C LEU A 149 -0.31 2.59 18.26
N ARG A 150 -0.25 1.26 18.23
CA ARG A 150 -1.26 0.41 18.84
C ARG A 150 -1.43 0.72 20.32
N GLN A 151 -0.33 0.76 21.07
CA GLN A 151 -0.38 1.07 22.50
C GLN A 151 -0.91 2.49 22.77
N TYR A 152 -0.60 3.45 21.88
CA TYR A 152 -1.15 4.80 21.94
C TYR A 152 -2.67 4.78 21.77
N LEU A 153 -3.20 4.05 20.79
CA LEU A 153 -4.64 3.90 20.57
C LEU A 153 -5.32 3.18 21.73
N GLU A 154 -4.72 2.11 22.26
CA GLU A 154 -5.25 1.35 23.41
C GLU A 154 -5.38 2.22 24.67
N ARG A 155 -4.39 3.08 24.92
CA ARG A 155 -4.47 4.05 26.04
C ARG A 155 -5.57 5.08 25.87
N ARG A 156 -5.85 5.46 24.62
CA ARG A 156 -6.80 6.54 24.31
C ARG A 156 -8.24 6.04 24.19
N TYR A 157 -8.46 4.87 23.62
CA TYR A 157 -9.79 4.34 23.28
C TYR A 157 -10.14 3.03 24.02
N GLY A 158 -9.24 2.50 24.87
CA GLY A 158 -9.35 1.14 25.39
C GLY A 158 -9.07 0.08 24.33
N ALA A 159 -8.91 -1.18 24.72
CA ALA A 159 -8.57 -2.27 23.79
C ALA A 159 -9.63 -2.46 22.70
N GLU A 160 -10.92 -2.50 23.05
CA GLU A 160 -12.02 -2.68 22.13
C GLU A 160 -12.18 -1.49 21.15
N GLY A 161 -12.06 -0.25 21.67
CA GLY A 161 -12.12 0.97 20.88
C GLY A 161 -10.94 1.08 19.90
N ALA A 162 -9.74 0.68 20.31
CA ALA A 162 -8.56 0.62 19.46
C ALA A 162 -8.70 -0.45 18.37
N ALA A 163 -9.21 -1.64 18.71
CA ALA A 163 -9.37 -2.72 17.72
C ALA A 163 -10.23 -2.31 16.52
N LYS A 164 -11.29 -1.55 16.74
CA LYS A 164 -12.18 -1.01 15.69
C LYS A 164 -11.51 0.03 14.77
N ARG A 165 -10.36 0.57 15.18
CA ARG A 165 -9.60 1.65 14.52
C ARG A 165 -8.30 1.17 13.87
N ILE A 166 -8.02 -0.13 13.98
CA ILE A 166 -6.81 -0.74 13.46
C ILE A 166 -7.15 -1.58 12.22
N PHE A 167 -6.53 -1.20 11.13
CA PHE A 167 -6.42 -2.01 9.93
C PHE A 167 -5.02 -2.60 9.87
N ALA A 168 -4.90 -3.76 9.26
CA ALA A 168 -3.62 -4.37 9.00
C ALA A 168 -3.61 -5.06 7.64
N THR A 169 -2.71 -4.62 6.79
CA THR A 169 -2.53 -5.11 5.42
C THR A 169 -1.33 -6.05 5.37
N GLY A 170 -1.59 -7.34 5.20
CA GLY A 170 -0.56 -8.38 5.24
C GLY A 170 -0.90 -9.60 4.40
N THR A 171 0.05 -10.54 4.32
CA THR A 171 -0.18 -11.80 3.64
C THR A 171 -1.10 -12.71 4.45
N PRO A 172 -2.11 -13.36 3.83
CA PRO A 172 -2.91 -14.37 4.50
C PRO A 172 -2.05 -15.46 5.15
N GLY A 173 -2.37 -15.84 6.39
CA GLY A 173 -1.59 -16.83 7.15
C GLY A 173 -0.33 -16.28 7.84
N SER A 174 0.05 -15.03 7.59
CA SER A 174 1.18 -14.39 8.28
C SER A 174 0.91 -14.14 9.77
N THR A 175 1.98 -13.85 10.51
CA THR A 175 1.88 -13.43 11.93
C THR A 175 0.98 -12.20 12.11
N LEU A 176 0.97 -11.27 11.14
CA LEU A 176 0.09 -10.11 11.18
C LEU A 176 -1.38 -10.51 11.00
N HIS A 177 -1.67 -11.45 10.10
CA HIS A 177 -3.02 -11.99 9.93
C HIS A 177 -3.52 -12.66 11.22
N GLN A 178 -2.69 -13.53 11.84
CA GLN A 178 -3.06 -14.16 13.11
C GLN A 178 -3.32 -13.13 14.20
N LEU A 179 -2.50 -12.09 14.30
CA LEU A 179 -2.70 -11.00 15.24
C LEU A 179 -4.06 -10.29 15.01
N CYS A 180 -4.47 -10.11 13.75
CA CYS A 180 -5.78 -9.53 13.45
C CYS A 180 -6.93 -10.41 13.95
N LEU A 181 -6.83 -11.71 13.75
CA LEU A 181 -7.83 -12.67 14.25
C LEU A 181 -7.92 -12.65 15.78
N ASP A 182 -6.78 -12.64 16.46
CA ASP A 182 -6.70 -12.67 17.92
C ASP A 182 -7.22 -11.38 18.57
N GLN A 183 -7.03 -10.24 17.90
CA GLN A 183 -7.31 -8.90 18.48
C GLN A 183 -8.55 -8.23 17.85
N GLY A 184 -9.18 -8.83 16.85
CA GLY A 184 -10.35 -8.27 16.17
C GLY A 184 -10.03 -7.07 15.26
N TYR A 185 -8.83 -6.98 14.70
CA TYR A 185 -8.47 -5.94 13.73
C TYR A 185 -9.04 -6.24 12.36
N THR A 186 -9.30 -5.20 11.56
CA THR A 186 -9.70 -5.39 10.16
C THR A 186 -8.49 -5.78 9.32
N PHE A 187 -8.52 -6.98 8.75
CA PHE A 187 -7.44 -7.47 7.89
C PHE A 187 -7.68 -7.14 6.42
N LEU A 188 -6.65 -6.64 5.75
CA LEU A 188 -6.57 -6.40 4.32
C LEU A 188 -5.47 -7.26 3.70
N THR A 189 -5.59 -7.57 2.42
CA THR A 189 -4.71 -8.54 1.77
C THR A 189 -3.51 -7.88 1.10
N PHE A 190 -2.31 -8.32 1.47
CA PHE A 190 -1.11 -8.12 0.69
C PHE A 190 -0.89 -9.38 -0.15
N PRO A 191 -1.07 -9.35 -1.49
CA PRO A 191 -0.93 -10.54 -2.32
C PRO A 191 0.49 -11.12 -2.28
N GLU A 192 0.60 -12.44 -2.15
CA GLU A 192 1.91 -13.13 -2.08
C GLU A 192 2.74 -12.95 -3.34
N THR A 193 2.05 -12.95 -4.49
CA THR A 193 2.66 -12.84 -5.81
C THR A 193 3.10 -11.43 -6.18
N ILE A 194 2.86 -10.44 -5.30
CA ILE A 194 3.23 -9.05 -5.56
C ILE A 194 4.42 -8.65 -4.67
N GLY A 195 5.49 -8.19 -5.30
CA GLY A 195 6.62 -7.59 -4.60
C GLY A 195 6.27 -6.21 -4.03
N GLY A 196 6.91 -5.84 -2.90
CA GLY A 196 6.61 -4.57 -2.21
C GLY A 196 6.64 -3.32 -3.11
N ARG A 197 7.57 -3.26 -4.06
CA ARG A 197 7.69 -2.13 -5.00
C ARG A 197 6.55 -2.00 -6.01
N TYR A 198 5.79 -3.07 -6.23
CA TYR A 198 4.74 -3.16 -7.23
C TYR A 198 3.33 -3.25 -6.63
N SER A 199 3.20 -3.10 -5.31
CA SER A 199 1.98 -3.36 -4.57
C SER A 199 0.94 -2.23 -4.59
N VAL A 200 1.20 -1.13 -5.29
CA VAL A 200 0.32 0.05 -5.33
C VAL A 200 -1.08 -0.24 -5.87
N GLY A 201 -1.20 -1.17 -6.83
CA GLY A 201 -2.46 -1.63 -7.42
C GLY A 201 -3.17 -2.74 -6.62
N SER A 202 -2.83 -2.96 -5.37
CA SER A 202 -3.51 -3.86 -4.44
C SER A 202 -4.02 -3.10 -3.22
N ASP A 203 -4.60 -3.77 -2.23
CA ASP A 203 -5.05 -3.15 -0.97
C ASP A 203 -4.00 -2.26 -0.33
N VAL A 204 -2.72 -2.65 -0.49
CA VAL A 204 -1.54 -1.93 0.03
C VAL A 204 -1.51 -0.45 -0.38
N GLY A 205 -1.82 -0.17 -1.64
CA GLY A 205 -1.86 1.20 -2.16
C GLY A 205 -3.28 1.75 -2.21
N LEU A 206 -4.24 0.94 -2.65
CA LEU A 206 -5.60 1.39 -2.93
C LEU A 206 -6.35 1.81 -1.66
N PHE A 207 -6.18 1.08 -0.54
CA PHE A 207 -6.89 1.44 0.69
C PHE A 207 -6.47 2.80 1.26
N PRO A 208 -5.18 3.10 1.48
CA PRO A 208 -4.75 4.43 1.90
C PRO A 208 -5.19 5.55 0.94
N MET A 209 -5.18 5.28 -0.37
CA MET A 209 -5.66 6.23 -1.38
C MET A 209 -7.16 6.48 -1.27
N ALA A 210 -7.97 5.44 -1.09
CA ALA A 210 -9.42 5.54 -0.90
C ALA A 210 -9.77 6.32 0.39
N VAL A 211 -9.06 6.06 1.49
CA VAL A 211 -9.21 6.84 2.75
C VAL A 211 -8.87 8.31 2.53
N ALA A 212 -7.83 8.60 1.73
CA ALA A 212 -7.49 9.96 1.33
C ALA A 212 -8.52 10.62 0.40
N GLY A 213 -9.44 9.86 -0.18
CA GLY A 213 -10.49 10.33 -1.10
C GLY A 213 -10.09 10.31 -2.57
N VAL A 214 -9.00 9.66 -2.91
CA VAL A 214 -8.61 9.43 -4.32
C VAL A 214 -9.61 8.46 -4.96
N ASP A 215 -10.02 8.74 -6.18
CA ASP A 215 -10.87 7.83 -6.97
C ASP A 215 -10.07 6.61 -7.42
N ILE A 216 -10.11 5.56 -6.61
CA ILE A 216 -9.39 4.31 -6.90
C ILE A 216 -10.02 3.50 -8.04
N ARG A 217 -11.31 3.73 -8.39
CA ARG A 217 -11.93 3.08 -9.56
C ARG A 217 -11.34 3.59 -10.87
N ALA A 218 -10.97 4.86 -10.91
CA ALA A 218 -10.33 5.44 -12.09
C ALA A 218 -8.85 5.05 -12.22
N LEU A 219 -8.25 4.44 -11.19
CA LEU A 219 -6.85 4.02 -11.18
C LEU A 219 -6.65 2.56 -11.58
N VAL A 220 -7.67 1.72 -11.48
CA VAL A 220 -7.69 0.29 -11.82
C VAL A 220 -8.72 0.00 -12.93
#